data_d5e93124226c45f0757ea762c68a5cbb
#
_entry.id   d5e93124226c45f0757ea762c68a5cbb
#
_cell.length_a   1.000
_cell.length_b   1.000
_cell.length_c   1.000
_cell.angle_alpha   90.00
_cell.angle_beta   90.00
_cell.angle_gamma   90.00
#
_symmetry.space_group_name_H-M   'P 1'
#
loop_
_entity.id
_entity.type
_entity.pdbx_description
1 polymer ?
#
loop_
_entity_poly.entity_id
_entity_poly.type
_entity_poly.pdbx_seq_one_letter_code
_entity_poly.pdbx_strand_id
1 'polypeptide(L)'
;MGGMFLGCSSLKELNLNNFNTNNVTKMNYMFYECSSLKELNLNNFNTINVTNMYLMFYGCSNELIMKIKTQYKNIKEEAFEDIEI
;
A
#
# COMPACT_ATOMS: atom_id res chain seq x y z
N MET A 1 -4.95 -7.13 7.31
CA MET A 1 -3.98 -6.03 7.54
C MET A 1 -4.56 -4.64 7.31
N GLY A 2 -5.87 -4.54 7.28
CA GLY A 2 -6.51 -3.24 7.04
C GLY A 2 -6.08 -2.19 8.05
N GLY A 3 -5.63 -1.02 7.56
CA GLY A 3 -5.27 0.12 8.39
C GLY A 3 -4.02 -0.03 9.24
N MET A 4 -3.18 -1.04 8.98
CA MET A 4 -2.02 -1.34 9.82
C MET A 4 -1.09 -0.16 10.05
N PHE A 5 -0.85 0.64 9.02
CA PHE A 5 0.01 1.83 9.09
C PHE A 5 -0.75 3.12 8.81
N LEU A 6 -2.05 3.09 9.02
CA LEU A 6 -2.93 4.23 8.72
C LEU A 6 -2.45 5.48 9.46
N GLY A 7 -2.28 6.57 8.70
CA GLY A 7 -1.93 7.86 9.28
C GLY A 7 -0.49 7.99 9.79
N CYS A 8 0.42 7.08 9.41
CA CYS A 8 1.82 7.16 9.81
C CYS A 8 2.55 8.24 9.02
N SER A 9 2.15 9.50 9.21
CA SER A 9 2.62 10.63 8.39
C SER A 9 4.09 10.98 8.59
N SER A 10 4.70 10.57 9.69
CA SER A 10 6.12 10.80 9.94
C SER A 10 7.01 9.62 9.58
N LEU A 11 6.43 8.51 9.15
CA LEU A 11 7.18 7.32 8.74
C LEU A 11 7.86 7.58 7.41
N LYS A 12 9.18 7.46 7.36
CA LYS A 12 9.97 7.72 6.14
C LYS A 12 10.40 6.45 5.43
N GLU A 13 10.65 5.40 6.18
CA GLU A 13 11.09 4.11 5.68
C GLU A 13 10.36 2.99 6.40
N LEU A 14 10.14 1.91 5.71
CA LEU A 14 9.49 0.74 6.29
C LEU A 14 10.05 -0.52 5.67
N ASN A 15 10.56 -1.42 6.52
CA ASN A 15 11.05 -2.72 6.08
C ASN A 15 9.97 -3.78 6.30
N LEU A 16 9.49 -4.36 5.19
CA LEU A 16 8.43 -5.35 5.20
C LEU A 16 8.93 -6.77 4.92
N ASN A 17 10.26 -6.99 4.98
CA ASN A 17 10.84 -8.27 4.61
C ASN A 17 10.39 -9.44 5.47
N ASN A 18 10.01 -9.17 6.71
CA ASN A 18 9.57 -10.21 7.64
C ASN A 18 8.06 -10.44 7.65
N PHE A 19 7.34 -9.74 6.79
CA PHE A 19 5.88 -9.87 6.73
C PHE A 19 5.49 -11.04 5.83
N ASN A 20 4.66 -11.93 6.34
CA ASN A 20 4.09 -13.00 5.56
C ASN A 20 2.65 -12.64 5.20
N THR A 21 2.38 -12.37 3.93
CA THR A 21 1.07 -11.95 3.46
C THR A 21 0.34 -13.05 2.67
N ASN A 22 0.82 -14.28 2.71
CA ASN A 22 0.27 -15.36 1.88
C ASN A 22 -1.23 -15.62 2.09
N ASN A 23 -1.72 -15.41 3.31
CA ASN A 23 -3.13 -15.64 3.64
C ASN A 23 -3.92 -14.34 3.83
N VAL A 24 -3.33 -13.20 3.51
CA VAL A 24 -3.99 -11.91 3.70
C VAL A 24 -4.99 -11.67 2.57
N THR A 25 -6.21 -11.31 2.94
CA THR A 25 -7.28 -11.01 1.98
C THR A 25 -7.64 -9.54 1.92
N LYS A 26 -7.29 -8.75 2.93
CA LYS A 26 -7.63 -7.34 3.02
C LYS A 26 -6.39 -6.52 3.33
N MET A 27 -6.13 -5.51 2.51
CA MET A 27 -5.04 -4.54 2.70
C MET A 27 -5.55 -3.11 2.57
N ASN A 28 -6.85 -2.91 2.77
CA ASN A 28 -7.46 -1.59 2.67
C ASN A 28 -6.87 -0.64 3.71
N TYR A 29 -6.61 0.58 3.29
CA TYR A 29 -6.04 1.66 4.13
C TYR A 29 -4.67 1.35 4.76
N MET A 30 -3.96 0.32 4.30
CA MET A 30 -2.73 -0.13 4.97
C MET A 30 -1.69 0.98 5.11
N PHE A 31 -1.49 1.79 4.08
CA PHE A 31 -0.54 2.91 4.07
C PHE A 31 -1.25 4.25 3.86
N TYR A 32 -2.51 4.34 4.26
CA TYR A 32 -3.33 5.53 4.07
C TYR A 32 -2.67 6.74 4.74
N GLU A 33 -2.46 7.80 3.96
CA GLU A 33 -1.84 9.05 4.41
C GLU A 33 -0.43 8.91 5.02
N CYS A 34 0.34 7.94 4.59
CA CYS A 34 1.75 7.86 4.92
C CYS A 34 2.53 8.83 4.03
N SER A 35 2.34 10.13 4.24
CA SER A 35 2.78 11.19 3.33
C SER A 35 4.29 11.40 3.28
N SER A 36 5.02 10.96 4.30
CA SER A 36 6.47 11.08 4.35
C SER A 36 7.21 9.85 3.81
N LEU A 37 6.47 8.78 3.51
CA LEU A 37 7.07 7.54 3.01
C LEU A 37 7.46 7.72 1.55
N LYS A 38 8.74 7.54 1.25
CA LYS A 38 9.28 7.75 -0.10
C LYS A 38 9.62 6.48 -0.83
N GLU A 39 9.92 5.43 -0.10
CA GLU A 39 10.28 4.14 -0.68
C GLU A 39 9.61 3.02 0.08
N LEU A 40 9.19 2.00 -0.64
CA LEU A 40 8.51 0.85 -0.07
C LEU A 40 8.80 -0.35 -0.95
N ASN A 41 9.36 -1.40 -0.36
CA ASN A 41 9.63 -2.63 -1.06
C ASN A 41 8.51 -3.63 -0.77
N LEU A 42 7.71 -3.93 -1.79
CA LEU A 42 6.60 -4.87 -1.70
C LEU A 42 6.92 -6.23 -2.34
N ASN A 43 8.19 -6.50 -2.60
CA ASN A 43 8.57 -7.75 -3.30
C ASN A 43 8.15 -9.01 -2.54
N ASN A 44 8.07 -8.95 -1.22
CA ASN A 44 7.64 -10.08 -0.41
C ASN A 44 6.13 -10.16 -0.25
N PHE A 45 5.39 -9.19 -0.77
CA PHE A 45 3.93 -9.19 -0.65
C PHE A 45 3.32 -10.11 -1.69
N ASN A 46 2.59 -11.10 -1.22
CA ASN A 46 1.78 -11.94 -2.07
C ASN A 46 0.36 -11.39 -2.05
N THR A 47 -0.10 -10.85 -3.17
CA THR A 47 -1.41 -10.22 -3.29
C THR A 47 -2.44 -11.13 -3.96
N ILE A 48 -2.10 -12.37 -4.21
CA ILE A 48 -2.98 -13.28 -4.98
C ILE A 48 -4.33 -13.51 -4.29
N ASN A 49 -4.35 -13.49 -2.96
CA ASN A 49 -5.57 -13.68 -2.17
C ASN A 49 -6.21 -12.37 -1.71
N VAL A 50 -5.61 -11.23 -2.05
CA VAL A 50 -6.13 -9.95 -1.58
C VAL A 50 -7.31 -9.53 -2.45
N THR A 51 -8.46 -9.34 -1.80
CA THR A 51 -9.69 -8.93 -2.45
C THR A 51 -10.05 -7.47 -2.21
N ASN A 52 -9.43 -6.83 -1.23
CA ASN A 52 -9.71 -5.44 -0.89
C ASN A 52 -8.40 -4.67 -0.69
N MET A 53 -8.13 -3.73 -1.60
CA MET A 53 -6.98 -2.82 -1.55
C MET A 53 -7.43 -1.35 -1.47
N TYR A 54 -8.66 -1.09 -1.03
CA TYR A 54 -9.27 0.23 -1.09
C TYR A 54 -8.41 1.26 -0.37
N LEU A 55 -8.02 2.32 -1.08
CA LEU A 55 -7.22 3.45 -0.59
C LEU A 55 -5.93 3.04 0.13
N MET A 56 -5.34 1.91 -0.24
CA MET A 56 -4.13 1.38 0.39
C MET A 56 -3.00 2.40 0.41
N PHE A 57 -2.83 3.20 -0.65
CA PHE A 57 -1.78 4.21 -0.79
C PHE A 57 -2.31 5.63 -0.92
N TYR A 58 -3.57 5.85 -0.63
CA TYR A 58 -4.16 7.18 -0.76
C TYR A 58 -3.51 8.14 0.24
N GLY A 59 -3.12 9.32 -0.25
CA GLY A 59 -2.47 10.33 0.58
C GLY A 59 -0.97 10.13 0.75
N CYS A 60 -0.39 9.09 0.13
CA CYS A 60 1.05 8.96 0.03
C CYS A 60 1.60 9.98 -0.96
N SER A 61 2.92 10.23 -0.92
CA SER A 61 3.54 11.16 -1.85
C SER A 61 3.40 10.68 -3.29
N ASN A 62 3.35 11.63 -4.23
CA ASN A 62 3.30 11.29 -5.65
C ASN A 62 4.54 10.48 -6.08
N GLU A 63 5.69 10.76 -5.48
CA GLU A 63 6.91 10.02 -5.74
C GLU A 63 6.74 8.54 -5.44
N LEU A 64 6.19 8.22 -4.26
CA LEU A 64 5.95 6.83 -3.89
C LEU A 64 4.91 6.18 -4.80
N ILE A 65 3.80 6.87 -5.04
CA ILE A 65 2.71 6.34 -5.87
C ILE A 65 3.22 5.99 -7.27
N MET A 66 4.02 6.87 -7.88
CA MET A 66 4.60 6.63 -9.20
C MET A 66 5.51 5.40 -9.20
N LYS A 67 6.34 5.25 -8.17
CA LYS A 67 7.21 4.09 -8.04
C LYS A 67 6.41 2.79 -7.91
N ILE A 68 5.38 2.79 -7.08
CA ILE A 68 4.53 1.62 -6.88
C ILE A 68 3.81 1.24 -8.16
N LYS A 69 3.22 2.20 -8.86
CA LYS A 69 2.53 1.93 -10.13
C LYS A 69 3.45 1.36 -11.19
N THR A 70 4.71 1.80 -11.20
CA THR A 70 5.69 1.36 -12.19
C THR A 70 6.20 -0.06 -11.88
N GLN A 71 6.44 -0.36 -10.61
CA GLN A 71 7.08 -1.60 -10.20
C GLN A 71 6.10 -2.76 -9.97
N TYR A 72 4.90 -2.46 -9.52
CA TYR A 72 3.94 -3.48 -9.07
C TYR A 72 2.64 -3.39 -9.84
N LYS A 73 2.53 -4.21 -10.88
CA LYS A 73 1.35 -4.19 -11.77
C LYS A 73 0.12 -4.86 -11.16
N ASN A 74 0.32 -5.64 -10.10
CA ASN A 74 -0.78 -6.38 -9.45
C ASN A 74 -1.56 -5.53 -8.44
N ILE A 75 -1.14 -4.30 -8.19
CA ILE A 75 -1.84 -3.40 -7.29
C ILE A 75 -3.02 -2.79 -8.02
N LYS A 76 -4.21 -2.95 -7.45
CA LYS A 76 -5.45 -2.44 -8.06
C LYS A 76 -5.51 -0.92 -8.01
N GLU A 77 -6.19 -0.33 -8.99
CA GLU A 77 -6.33 1.13 -9.07
C GLU A 77 -7.03 1.71 -7.84
N GLU A 78 -7.96 0.98 -7.23
CA GLU A 78 -8.65 1.42 -6.01
C GLU A 78 -7.70 1.73 -4.85
N ALA A 79 -6.45 1.20 -4.90
CA ALA A 79 -5.46 1.44 -3.88
C ALA A 79 -4.93 2.88 -3.90
N PHE A 80 -5.04 3.58 -5.01
CA PHE A 80 -4.46 4.90 -5.21
C PHE A 80 -5.47 6.03 -5.23
N GLU A 81 -6.69 5.75 -5.63
CA GLU A 81 -7.71 6.76 -5.85
C GLU A 81 -9.04 6.34 -5.23
N ASP A 82 -9.76 7.35 -4.74
CA ASP A 82 -11.14 7.15 -4.31
C ASP A 82 -12.02 7.21 -5.56
N ILE A 83 -12.45 6.04 -6.04
CA ILE A 83 -13.28 5.94 -7.22
C ILE A 83 -14.74 5.86 -6.79
N GLU A 84 -15.27 7.00 -6.37
CA GLU A 84 -16.70 7.11 -6.12
C GLU A 84 -17.42 7.47 -7.42
N ILE A 85 -18.38 6.67 -7.76
CA ILE A 85 -19.24 6.91 -8.92
C ILE A 85 -20.64 7.24 -8.44
#